data_d737b1d200a7f33556dec84c067aa699
#
_entry.id   d737b1d200a7f33556dec84c067aa699
#
_cell.length_a   1.000
_cell.length_b   1.000
_cell.length_c   1.000
_cell.angle_alpha   90.00
_cell.angle_beta   90.00
_cell.angle_gamma   90.00
#
_symmetry.space_group_name_H-M   'P 1'
#
loop_
_entity.id
_entity.type
_entity.pdbx_description
1 polymer ?
#
loop_
_entity_poly.entity_id
_entity_poly.type
_entity_poly.pdbx_seq_one_letter_code
_entity_poly.pdbx_strand_id
1 'polypeptide(L)'
;MKPYMISFTQQEAGFKTQITEEILTVAMHESTHNMVKKLKKERVLQGQVEVVLADTAVKLMSKIHQLYSGTVKFESGNSGVTDWAKAKFIHGYFQNKKIAIFYKFKKELEAITDIFGESVTTDLKEFKETNKCIALQIVSGREGISLKEAEALVYYNIDFSATSY
;
A
#
# COMPACT_ATOMS: atom_id res chain seq x y z
N MET A 1 -24.00 34.08 4.04
CA MET A 1 -23.66 33.11 5.12
C MET A 1 -22.15 32.85 5.07
N LYS A 2 -21.43 33.15 6.14
CA LYS A 2 -20.02 32.74 6.24
C LYS A 2 -20.01 31.23 6.49
N PRO A 3 -19.21 30.44 5.75
CA PRO A 3 -19.10 29.02 6.03
C PRO A 3 -18.44 28.82 7.41
N TYR A 4 -19.13 28.12 8.30
CA TYR A 4 -18.56 27.69 9.57
C TYR A 4 -17.65 26.48 9.33
N MET A 5 -16.43 26.74 8.91
CA MET A 5 -15.39 25.71 8.85
C MET A 5 -14.34 26.10 9.88
N ILE A 6 -14.24 25.31 10.94
CA ILE A 6 -13.18 25.43 11.92
C ILE A 6 -12.11 24.41 11.51
N SER A 7 -10.97 24.89 11.03
CA SER A 7 -9.80 24.06 10.78
C SER A 7 -8.67 24.50 11.73
N PHE A 8 -8.03 23.53 12.36
CA PHE A 8 -6.84 23.77 13.17
C PHE A 8 -5.66 23.05 12.54
N THR A 9 -4.51 23.68 12.49
CA THR A 9 -3.25 23.00 12.21
C THR A 9 -2.83 22.16 13.41
N GLN A 10 -2.00 21.16 13.22
CA GLN A 10 -1.48 20.35 14.33
C GLN A 10 -0.76 21.20 15.38
N GLN A 11 -0.08 22.28 14.97
CA GLN A 11 0.58 23.22 15.87
C GLN A 11 -0.43 24.01 16.71
N GLU A 12 -1.53 24.49 16.11
CA GLU A 12 -2.61 25.19 16.82
C GLU A 12 -3.36 24.28 17.78
N ALA A 13 -3.42 22.98 17.48
CA ALA A 13 -3.97 21.95 18.36
C ALA A 13 -2.99 21.54 19.49
N GLY A 14 -1.82 22.16 19.59
CA GLY A 14 -0.85 21.95 20.67
C GLY A 14 0.07 20.73 20.49
N PHE A 15 0.11 20.12 19.32
CA PHE A 15 1.06 19.03 19.01
C PHE A 15 2.47 19.59 18.84
N LYS A 16 3.39 19.11 19.66
CA LYS A 16 4.81 19.53 19.63
C LYS A 16 5.66 18.68 18.68
N THR A 17 5.16 17.52 18.23
CA THR A 17 5.87 16.60 17.36
C THR A 17 5.62 16.96 15.90
N GLN A 18 6.67 17.27 15.15
CA GLN A 18 6.59 17.42 13.69
C GLN A 18 6.58 16.05 13.04
N ILE A 19 5.56 15.79 12.22
CA ILE A 19 5.53 14.64 11.32
C ILE A 19 6.24 15.07 10.04
N THR A 20 7.28 14.33 9.66
CA THR A 20 7.96 14.50 8.38
C THR A 20 7.38 13.50 7.39
N GLU A 21 6.83 13.99 6.30
CA GLU A 21 6.37 13.16 5.19
C GLU A 21 7.46 13.07 4.12
N GLU A 22 7.73 11.87 3.65
CA GLU A 22 8.67 11.61 2.58
C GLU A 22 8.04 10.74 1.50
N ILE A 23 8.16 11.16 0.24
CA ILE A 23 7.70 10.37 -0.91
C ILE A 23 8.88 9.59 -1.46
N LEU A 24 8.86 8.28 -1.30
CA LEU A 24 9.87 7.37 -1.81
C LEU A 24 9.45 6.82 -3.18
N THR A 25 10.40 6.79 -4.12
CA THR A 25 10.18 6.28 -5.47
C THR A 25 10.81 4.90 -5.61
N VAL A 26 10.05 3.95 -6.14
CA VAL A 26 10.50 2.57 -6.35
C VAL A 26 10.47 2.23 -7.85
N ALA A 27 11.57 1.73 -8.37
CA ALA A 27 11.62 1.18 -9.72
C ALA A 27 10.93 -0.20 -9.73
N MET A 28 9.81 -0.31 -10.44
CA MET A 28 9.13 -1.58 -10.67
C MET A 28 9.85 -2.39 -11.74
N HIS A 29 9.61 -3.70 -11.77
CA HIS A 29 10.17 -4.58 -12.79
C HIS A 29 9.69 -4.19 -14.20
N GLU A 30 10.50 -4.42 -15.22
CA GLU A 30 10.17 -4.07 -16.60
C GLU A 30 8.88 -4.74 -17.09
N SER A 31 8.63 -5.97 -16.66
CA SER A 31 7.39 -6.68 -16.98
C SER A 31 6.14 -5.94 -16.50
N THR A 32 6.20 -5.28 -15.33
CA THR A 32 5.10 -4.46 -14.81
C THR A 32 4.82 -3.27 -15.73
N HIS A 33 5.86 -2.58 -16.17
CA HIS A 33 5.70 -1.47 -17.14
C HIS A 33 5.14 -1.95 -18.48
N ASN A 34 5.57 -3.11 -18.96
CA ASN A 34 5.07 -3.70 -20.20
C ASN A 34 3.60 -4.11 -20.09
N MET A 35 3.19 -4.72 -18.98
CA MET A 35 1.77 -5.02 -18.70
C MET A 35 0.93 -3.74 -18.68
N VAL A 36 1.39 -2.68 -18.02
CA VAL A 36 0.66 -1.40 -17.97
C VAL A 36 0.56 -0.76 -19.36
N LYS A 37 1.64 -0.75 -20.16
CA LYS A 37 1.62 -0.24 -21.55
C LYS A 37 0.60 -0.99 -22.40
N LYS A 38 0.63 -2.32 -22.32
CA LYS A 38 -0.31 -3.19 -23.05
C LYS A 38 -1.75 -2.93 -22.61
N LEU A 39 -2.02 -2.88 -21.30
CA LEU A 39 -3.36 -2.63 -20.79
C LEU A 39 -3.91 -1.26 -21.19
N LYS A 40 -3.08 -0.21 -21.21
CA LYS A 40 -3.47 1.12 -21.70
C LYS A 40 -3.87 1.10 -23.16
N LYS A 41 -3.16 0.33 -24.00
CA LYS A 41 -3.38 0.26 -25.44
C LYS A 41 -4.55 -0.66 -25.82
N GLU A 42 -4.56 -1.88 -25.27
CA GLU A 42 -5.44 -2.95 -25.71
C GLU A 42 -6.66 -3.14 -24.80
N ARG A 43 -6.66 -2.52 -23.61
CA ARG A 43 -7.71 -2.65 -22.60
C ARG A 43 -7.89 -4.05 -22.03
N VAL A 44 -7.01 -4.98 -22.41
CA VAL A 44 -7.03 -6.37 -21.99
C VAL A 44 -5.61 -6.89 -21.84
N LEU A 45 -5.38 -7.71 -20.79
CA LEU A 45 -4.21 -8.57 -20.69
C LEU A 45 -4.70 -10.01 -20.67
N GLN A 46 -4.32 -10.75 -21.64
CA GLN A 46 -4.67 -12.18 -21.76
C GLN A 46 -3.44 -13.02 -21.40
N GLY A 47 -3.57 -13.80 -20.34
CA GLY A 47 -2.66 -14.89 -20.00
C GLY A 47 -3.16 -16.19 -20.58
N GLN A 48 -2.52 -17.30 -20.20
CA GLN A 48 -2.93 -18.65 -20.65
C GLN A 48 -4.29 -19.07 -20.06
N VAL A 49 -4.58 -18.68 -18.82
CA VAL A 49 -5.78 -19.08 -18.08
C VAL A 49 -6.56 -17.87 -17.57
N GLU A 50 -5.86 -16.80 -17.24
CA GLU A 50 -6.43 -15.63 -16.57
C GLU A 50 -6.46 -14.40 -17.49
N VAL A 51 -7.47 -13.57 -17.30
CA VAL A 51 -7.69 -12.33 -18.07
C VAL A 51 -7.83 -11.15 -17.14
N VAL A 52 -7.23 -10.01 -17.53
CA VAL A 52 -7.46 -8.70 -16.91
C VAL A 52 -8.14 -7.81 -17.92
N LEU A 53 -9.34 -7.36 -17.61
CA LEU A 53 -10.12 -6.48 -18.47
C LEU A 53 -10.19 -5.06 -17.89
N ALA A 54 -10.00 -4.05 -18.75
CA ALA A 54 -10.04 -2.64 -18.40
C ALA A 54 -10.88 -1.85 -19.42
N ASP A 55 -12.12 -2.30 -19.66
CA ASP A 55 -13.06 -1.80 -20.66
C ASP A 55 -13.53 -0.36 -20.40
N THR A 56 -13.51 0.09 -19.14
CA THR A 56 -13.86 1.46 -18.77
C THR A 56 -12.66 2.24 -18.23
N ALA A 57 -12.72 3.57 -18.26
CA ALA A 57 -11.66 4.42 -17.69
C ALA A 57 -11.41 4.15 -16.19
N VAL A 58 -12.47 3.93 -15.43
CA VAL A 58 -12.39 3.64 -13.99
C VAL A 58 -11.71 2.29 -13.74
N LYS A 59 -12.11 1.25 -14.47
CA LYS A 59 -11.45 -0.06 -14.38
C LYS A 59 -9.99 0.04 -14.80
N LEU A 60 -9.68 0.79 -15.86
CA LEU A 60 -8.29 0.98 -16.29
C LEU A 60 -7.44 1.61 -15.19
N MET A 61 -7.91 2.71 -14.58
CA MET A 61 -7.20 3.35 -13.48
C MET A 61 -6.99 2.38 -12.31
N SER A 62 -8.03 1.66 -11.92
CA SER A 62 -7.95 0.68 -10.84
C SER A 62 -6.97 -0.45 -11.13
N LYS A 63 -6.98 -1.01 -12.35
CA LYS A 63 -6.08 -2.09 -12.75
C LYS A 63 -4.62 -1.61 -12.87
N ILE A 64 -4.38 -0.41 -13.39
CA ILE A 64 -3.04 0.20 -13.42
C ILE A 64 -2.52 0.41 -11.99
N HIS A 65 -3.37 0.89 -11.08
CA HIS A 65 -3.03 1.05 -9.68
C HIS A 65 -2.63 -0.28 -9.03
N GLN A 66 -3.38 -1.36 -9.29
CA GLN A 66 -3.04 -2.70 -8.84
C GLN A 66 -1.69 -3.17 -9.41
N LEU A 67 -1.47 -3.03 -10.72
CA LEU A 67 -0.21 -3.45 -11.35
C LEU A 67 0.99 -2.70 -10.78
N TYR A 68 0.89 -1.38 -10.58
CA TYR A 68 1.95 -0.60 -9.94
C TYR A 68 2.08 -0.82 -8.43
N SER A 69 1.15 -1.50 -7.80
CA SER A 69 1.33 -2.01 -6.45
C SER A 69 2.01 -3.39 -6.41
N GLY A 70 2.27 -3.98 -7.57
CA GLY A 70 2.82 -5.32 -7.71
C GLY A 70 1.77 -6.42 -7.59
N THR A 71 0.48 -6.11 -7.78
CA THR A 71 -0.62 -7.06 -7.65
C THR A 71 -1.56 -7.02 -8.85
N VAL A 72 -2.39 -8.03 -8.99
CA VAL A 72 -3.44 -8.08 -10.00
C VAL A 72 -4.66 -8.84 -9.49
N LYS A 73 -5.84 -8.36 -9.86
CA LYS A 73 -7.10 -9.12 -9.74
C LYS A 73 -7.63 -9.43 -11.12
N PHE A 74 -7.83 -10.71 -11.40
CA PHE A 74 -8.34 -11.24 -12.66
C PHE A 74 -9.87 -11.18 -12.72
N GLU A 75 -10.41 -11.37 -13.92
CA GLU A 75 -11.87 -11.40 -14.13
C GLU A 75 -12.51 -12.67 -13.53
N SER A 76 -11.76 -13.74 -13.37
CA SER A 76 -12.17 -14.95 -12.63
C SER A 76 -12.46 -14.71 -11.15
N GLY A 77 -12.01 -13.55 -10.61
CA GLY A 77 -12.04 -13.25 -9.19
C GLY A 77 -10.74 -13.61 -8.45
N ASN A 78 -9.87 -14.41 -9.05
CA ASN A 78 -8.55 -14.73 -8.54
C ASN A 78 -7.67 -13.48 -8.48
N SER A 79 -6.63 -13.53 -7.65
CA SER A 79 -5.66 -12.46 -7.52
C SER A 79 -4.26 -13.03 -7.36
N GLY A 80 -3.25 -12.28 -7.79
CA GLY A 80 -1.85 -12.70 -7.68
C GLY A 80 -0.92 -11.54 -7.40
N VAL A 81 0.28 -11.87 -6.92
CA VAL A 81 1.42 -10.96 -6.87
C VAL A 81 2.14 -11.03 -8.20
N THR A 82 2.45 -9.89 -8.80
CA THR A 82 3.14 -9.76 -10.09
C THR A 82 4.53 -9.16 -9.95
N ASP A 83 4.77 -8.43 -8.86
CA ASP A 83 6.04 -7.73 -8.64
C ASP A 83 6.27 -7.51 -7.15
N TRP A 84 7.44 -7.89 -6.64
CA TRP A 84 7.85 -7.71 -5.23
C TRP A 84 8.76 -6.49 -5.01
N ALA A 85 9.00 -5.67 -6.04
CA ALA A 85 9.95 -4.56 -5.97
C ALA A 85 9.67 -3.61 -4.80
N LYS A 86 8.40 -3.26 -4.55
CA LYS A 86 8.03 -2.39 -3.42
C LYS A 86 8.33 -3.03 -2.07
N ALA A 87 7.96 -4.29 -1.88
CA ALA A 87 8.21 -5.00 -0.62
C ALA A 87 9.72 -5.12 -0.35
N LYS A 88 10.50 -5.47 -1.39
CA LYS A 88 11.97 -5.52 -1.30
C LYS A 88 12.58 -4.17 -0.98
N PHE A 89 12.10 -3.11 -1.63
CA PHE A 89 12.57 -1.75 -1.37
C PHE A 89 12.29 -1.33 0.07
N ILE A 90 11.06 -1.51 0.57
CA ILE A 90 10.67 -1.15 1.93
C ILE A 90 11.52 -1.94 2.94
N HIS A 91 11.67 -3.24 2.75
CA HIS A 91 12.49 -4.09 3.62
C HIS A 91 13.95 -3.62 3.68
N GLY A 92 14.55 -3.27 2.53
CA GLY A 92 15.93 -2.78 2.46
C GLY A 92 16.09 -1.36 3.02
N TYR A 93 15.16 -0.45 2.71
CA TYR A 93 15.24 0.96 3.13
C TYR A 93 15.05 1.13 4.65
N PHE A 94 14.13 0.37 5.23
CA PHE A 94 13.84 0.39 6.67
C PHE A 94 14.54 -0.75 7.42
N GLN A 95 15.67 -1.22 6.94
CA GLN A 95 16.43 -2.29 7.59
C GLN A 95 16.73 -1.93 9.05
N ASN A 96 16.45 -2.86 9.96
CA ASN A 96 16.60 -2.70 11.41
C ASN A 96 15.68 -1.65 12.07
N LYS A 97 14.65 -1.18 11.38
CA LYS A 97 13.63 -0.29 11.95
C LYS A 97 12.32 -1.03 12.14
N LYS A 98 11.66 -0.76 13.24
CA LYS A 98 10.31 -1.25 13.52
C LYS A 98 9.31 -0.33 12.85
N ILE A 99 8.63 -0.80 11.81
CA ILE A 99 7.71 0.01 11.00
C ILE A 99 6.29 -0.55 10.99
N ALA A 100 5.32 0.34 10.73
CA ALA A 100 3.95 -0.04 10.43
C ALA A 100 3.67 0.19 8.94
N ILE A 101 3.29 -0.86 8.22
CA ILE A 101 3.05 -0.85 6.78
C ILE A 101 1.54 -0.89 6.53
N PHE A 102 1.01 0.15 5.91
CA PHE A 102 -0.39 0.21 5.50
C PHE A 102 -0.55 -0.26 4.06
N TYR A 103 -1.32 -1.33 3.85
CA TYR A 103 -1.60 -1.88 2.53
C TYR A 103 -3.08 -1.74 2.16
N LYS A 104 -3.38 -1.71 0.85
CA LYS A 104 -4.74 -1.60 0.30
C LYS A 104 -5.27 -2.93 -0.21
N PHE A 105 -4.52 -3.59 -1.08
CA PHE A 105 -4.92 -4.84 -1.72
C PHE A 105 -4.45 -6.06 -0.93
N LYS A 106 -5.30 -7.08 -0.79
CA LYS A 106 -4.95 -8.30 -0.02
C LYS A 106 -3.65 -8.96 -0.48
N LYS A 107 -3.35 -8.90 -1.78
CA LYS A 107 -2.12 -9.48 -2.34
C LYS A 107 -0.86 -8.64 -2.06
N GLU A 108 -1.00 -7.40 -1.63
CA GLU A 108 0.13 -6.63 -1.11
C GLU A 108 0.62 -7.22 0.23
N LEU A 109 -0.29 -7.70 1.07
CA LEU A 109 0.10 -8.41 2.30
C LEU A 109 0.92 -9.66 1.98
N GLU A 110 0.53 -10.43 0.96
CA GLU A 110 1.27 -11.61 0.51
C GLU A 110 2.69 -11.20 0.07
N ALA A 111 2.82 -10.16 -0.78
CA ALA A 111 4.11 -9.65 -1.21
C ALA A 111 4.98 -9.15 -0.03
N ILE A 112 4.37 -8.53 0.99
CA ILE A 112 5.06 -8.09 2.20
C ILE A 112 5.53 -9.30 2.99
N THR A 113 4.66 -10.28 3.24
CA THR A 113 5.00 -11.48 4.02
C THR A 113 6.04 -12.35 3.33
N ASP A 114 6.00 -12.46 2.00
CA ASP A 114 7.02 -13.18 1.22
C ASP A 114 8.43 -12.61 1.41
N ILE A 115 8.55 -11.28 1.56
CA ILE A 115 9.85 -10.61 1.67
C ILE A 115 10.30 -10.44 3.14
N PHE A 116 9.37 -10.10 4.02
CA PHE A 116 9.68 -9.86 5.44
C PHE A 116 9.75 -11.16 6.27
N GLY A 117 9.10 -12.24 5.80
CA GLY A 117 9.06 -13.51 6.51
C GLY A 117 8.54 -13.36 7.93
N GLU A 118 9.29 -13.89 8.87
CA GLU A 118 8.95 -13.85 10.30
C GLU A 118 9.11 -12.46 10.96
N SER A 119 9.71 -11.48 10.26
CA SER A 119 9.92 -10.13 10.78
C SER A 119 8.69 -9.22 10.64
N VAL A 120 7.59 -9.70 10.09
CA VAL A 120 6.33 -8.97 10.00
C VAL A 120 5.18 -9.75 10.62
N THR A 121 4.24 -9.04 11.23
CA THR A 121 3.01 -9.59 11.79
C THR A 121 1.79 -8.77 11.36
N THR A 122 0.60 -9.31 11.51
CA THR A 122 -0.67 -8.57 11.41
C THR A 122 -1.36 -8.42 12.77
N ASP A 123 -0.77 -9.00 13.83
CA ASP A 123 -1.29 -8.96 15.18
C ASP A 123 -0.69 -7.81 15.99
N LEU A 124 -1.56 -6.96 16.54
CA LEU A 124 -1.16 -5.77 17.30
C LEU A 124 -0.48 -6.09 18.62
N LYS A 125 -0.85 -7.23 19.24
CA LYS A 125 -0.23 -7.64 20.50
C LYS A 125 1.20 -8.11 20.25
N GLU A 126 1.38 -8.96 19.25
CA GLU A 126 2.70 -9.43 18.84
C GLU A 126 3.60 -8.26 18.41
N PHE A 127 3.06 -7.28 17.66
CA PHE A 127 3.79 -6.07 17.29
C PHE A 127 4.29 -5.31 18.53
N LYS A 128 3.45 -5.14 19.56
CA LYS A 128 3.84 -4.41 20.79
C LYS A 128 4.88 -5.16 21.62
N GLU A 129 4.78 -6.48 21.68
CA GLU A 129 5.61 -7.33 22.53
C GLU A 129 6.93 -7.77 21.88
N THR A 130 7.08 -7.57 20.57
CA THR A 130 8.25 -8.00 19.79
C THR A 130 8.85 -6.87 18.96
N ASN A 131 9.98 -7.11 18.29
CA ASN A 131 10.59 -6.19 17.33
C ASN A 131 10.07 -6.36 15.90
N LYS A 132 8.99 -7.12 15.71
CA LYS A 132 8.39 -7.31 14.38
C LYS A 132 7.78 -6.01 13.87
N CYS A 133 7.83 -5.83 12.56
CA CYS A 133 7.03 -4.85 11.84
C CYS A 133 5.56 -5.28 11.85
N ILE A 134 4.65 -4.35 11.60
CA ILE A 134 3.22 -4.68 11.45
C ILE A 134 2.72 -4.30 10.06
N ALA A 135 1.89 -5.15 9.45
CA ALA A 135 1.17 -4.86 8.23
C ALA A 135 -0.33 -4.75 8.53
N LEU A 136 -0.93 -3.62 8.18
CA LEU A 136 -2.33 -3.29 8.45
C LEU A 136 -3.04 -2.89 7.16
N GLN A 137 -4.26 -3.37 6.97
CA GLN A 137 -5.08 -2.91 5.84
C GLN A 137 -5.59 -1.50 6.13
N ILE A 138 -5.47 -0.58 5.16
CA ILE A 138 -5.84 0.84 5.31
C ILE A 138 -7.26 1.00 5.88
N VAL A 139 -8.22 0.19 5.43
CA VAL A 139 -9.63 0.29 5.87
C VAL A 139 -9.81 -0.12 7.33
N SER A 140 -9.12 -1.17 7.77
CA SER A 140 -9.25 -1.71 9.13
C SER A 140 -8.30 -1.06 10.15
N GLY A 141 -7.26 -0.37 9.67
CA GLY A 141 -6.26 0.29 10.52
C GLY A 141 -6.57 1.74 10.89
N ARG A 142 -7.76 2.25 10.55
CA ARG A 142 -8.07 3.70 10.67
C ARG A 142 -8.37 4.18 12.08
N GLU A 143 -8.90 3.35 12.96
CA GLU A 143 -9.45 3.82 14.24
C GLU A 143 -8.95 2.99 15.43
N GLY A 144 -8.61 3.68 16.51
CA GLY A 144 -8.36 3.08 17.81
C GLY A 144 -7.05 2.29 17.95
N ILE A 145 -6.14 2.37 16.99
CA ILE A 145 -4.88 1.62 17.01
C ILE A 145 -3.73 2.53 17.45
N SER A 146 -3.01 2.14 18.50
CA SER A 146 -1.77 2.81 18.89
C SER A 146 -0.56 2.14 18.23
N LEU A 147 0.17 2.90 17.43
CA LEU A 147 1.38 2.47 16.73
C LEU A 147 2.63 3.26 17.23
N LYS A 148 2.60 3.70 18.47
CA LYS A 148 3.69 4.48 19.09
C LYS A 148 5.04 3.74 19.12
N GLU A 149 5.02 2.43 19.00
CA GLU A 149 6.22 1.59 18.91
C GLU A 149 6.85 1.58 17.50
N ALA A 150 6.14 2.09 16.48
CA ALA A 150 6.66 2.20 15.13
C ALA A 150 7.54 3.46 14.99
N GLU A 151 8.71 3.30 14.39
CA GLU A 151 9.62 4.40 14.05
C GLU A 151 9.17 5.15 12.78
N ALA A 152 8.42 4.47 11.91
CA ALA A 152 7.83 5.05 10.72
C ALA A 152 6.50 4.38 10.35
N LEU A 153 5.60 5.19 9.76
CA LEU A 153 4.38 4.70 9.12
C LEU A 153 4.62 4.70 7.61
N VAL A 154 4.44 3.56 6.98
CA VAL A 154 4.73 3.36 5.56
C VAL A 154 3.44 3.03 4.82
N TYR A 155 3.04 3.86 3.88
CA TYR A 155 1.95 3.54 2.95
C TYR A 155 2.52 2.77 1.77
N TYR A 156 2.26 1.47 1.71
CA TYR A 156 2.66 0.61 0.59
C TYR A 156 2.00 1.06 -0.71
N ASN A 157 0.78 1.52 -0.60
CA ASN A 157 0.02 2.07 -1.69
C ASN A 157 -0.89 3.20 -1.19
N ILE A 158 -1.05 4.23 -2.01
CA ILE A 158 -1.90 5.39 -1.73
C ILE A 158 -3.30 5.12 -2.28
N ASP A 159 -4.35 5.38 -1.50
CA ASP A 159 -5.72 5.30 -1.99
C ASP A 159 -6.08 6.57 -2.79
N PHE A 160 -7.10 6.48 -3.65
CA PHE A 160 -7.68 7.65 -4.34
C PHE A 160 -8.59 8.49 -3.43
N SER A 161 -8.83 8.05 -2.20
CA SER A 161 -9.66 8.76 -1.22
C SER A 161 -8.80 9.67 -0.34
N ALA A 162 -9.12 10.95 -0.32
CA ALA A 162 -8.46 11.93 0.55
C ALA A 162 -8.64 11.64 2.05
N THR A 163 -9.60 10.79 2.43
CA THR A 163 -9.85 10.38 3.82
C THR A 163 -9.04 9.16 4.26
N SER A 164 -8.16 8.65 3.38
CA SER A 164 -7.35 7.46 3.66
C SER A 164 -5.99 7.79 4.30
N TYR A 165 -5.74 9.08 4.59
CA TYR A 165 -4.54 9.62 5.24
C TYR A 165 -4.83 10.09 6.65
#